data_74b4699dbe391786ea93efcbaa6f0b20
#
_entry.id   74b4699dbe391786ea93efcbaa6f0b20
#
_cell.length_a   1.000
_cell.length_b   1.000
_cell.length_c   1.000
_cell.angle_alpha   90.00
_cell.angle_beta   90.00
_cell.angle_gamma   90.00
#
_symmetry.space_group_name_H-M   'P 1'
#
loop_
_entity.id
_entity.type
_entity.pdbx_description
1 polymer ?
#
loop_
_entity_poly.entity_id
_entity_poly.type
_entity_poly.pdbx_seq_one_letter_code
_entity_poly.pdbx_strand_id
1 'polypeptide(L)'
;MNTTSSTQRLSLRTKLLFSTGDLSTSIPLAILMFFQLYFLTDVAGLRPDYAGWAIGASRLWDAVNDPLFGLMSDRIRTRWGRRRVLLLFGAVPLGISFMLMWIVPPFEQLGLAFYYALTFILFDTAFTIVHVGYNSLTPEMTSDYDERSSLNGYRMVFSISGTLGAIILATVLGWSITDTRFLYMLLGISLGTVSIIPPLVVFSITHEKPADELPPPLPFMESLKQTLSNHPFRMVMGLYLLSWTTASIQAAVLIYFANYHMRVPDQANYFVLVAEGSAILFIPLIVKISQHLDKRRAFIVGSISWVVVLLGISALPSDQLVLAYILAALAGFGIATAYVVPWSMVPDVVEYDEVRSGQRREGSYYAFASFFQKLATAAALWGMGQALAFTGYITPPLSGPLPAQPQEAITAIRIFIGPIPALLLFLAVLFAWKYPITRESHQATLQKLAEREA
;
A
#
# COMPACT_ATOMS: atom_id res chain seq x y z
N MET A 1 29.52 -30.76 24.49
CA MET A 1 30.24 -29.58 23.90
C MET A 1 29.22 -28.50 23.64
N ASN A 2 29.14 -27.52 24.55
CA ASN A 2 28.25 -26.39 24.44
C ASN A 2 28.82 -25.42 23.42
N THR A 3 28.35 -25.47 22.17
CA THR A 3 28.53 -24.37 21.25
C THR A 3 27.46 -23.34 21.53
N THR A 4 27.73 -22.42 22.46
CA THR A 4 27.03 -21.15 22.54
C THR A 4 27.23 -20.43 21.21
N SER A 5 26.26 -20.54 20.31
CA SER A 5 26.18 -19.66 19.16
C SER A 5 26.00 -18.24 19.71
N SER A 6 27.08 -17.46 19.67
CA SER A 6 27.00 -16.03 19.99
C SER A 6 25.99 -15.42 19.03
N THR A 7 24.80 -15.09 19.55
CA THR A 7 23.79 -14.30 18.84
C THR A 7 24.44 -12.97 18.49
N GLN A 8 24.99 -12.85 17.28
CA GLN A 8 25.58 -11.60 16.79
C GLN A 8 24.44 -10.60 16.61
N ARG A 9 24.28 -9.74 17.58
CA ARG A 9 23.35 -8.59 17.48
C ARG A 9 23.78 -7.70 16.33
N LEU A 10 22.84 -7.33 15.48
CA LEU A 10 23.10 -6.39 14.40
C LEU A 10 23.48 -5.01 15.00
N SER A 11 24.50 -4.39 14.46
CA SER A 11 24.84 -3.03 14.88
C SER A 11 23.70 -2.05 14.56
N LEU A 12 23.54 -1.00 15.36
CA LEU A 12 22.53 0.04 15.09
C LEU A 12 22.74 0.64 13.70
N ARG A 13 23.98 0.85 13.27
CA ARG A 13 24.34 1.33 11.93
C ARG A 13 23.81 0.40 10.83
N THR A 14 23.97 -0.91 11.00
CA THR A 14 23.44 -1.91 10.02
C THR A 14 21.92 -1.85 9.96
N LYS A 15 21.23 -1.78 11.12
CA LYS A 15 19.77 -1.67 11.19
C LYS A 15 19.27 -0.41 10.47
N LEU A 16 19.88 0.75 10.75
CA LEU A 16 19.49 2.01 10.12
C LEU A 16 19.71 1.98 8.61
N LEU A 17 20.91 1.59 8.16
CA LEU A 17 21.24 1.54 6.74
C LEU A 17 20.38 0.53 5.98
N PHE A 18 20.10 -0.65 6.55
CA PHE A 18 19.22 -1.63 5.93
C PHE A 18 17.80 -1.08 5.81
N SER A 19 17.29 -0.43 6.87
CA SER A 19 15.94 0.11 6.89
C SER A 19 15.70 1.26 5.92
N THR A 20 16.77 1.93 5.42
CA THR A 20 16.62 2.92 4.34
C THR A 20 15.96 2.31 3.11
N GLY A 21 16.09 0.99 2.87
CA GLY A 21 15.47 0.29 1.75
C GLY A 21 13.95 0.50 1.67
N ASP A 22 13.27 0.65 2.81
CA ASP A 22 11.84 0.92 2.85
C ASP A 22 11.47 2.30 2.26
N LEU A 23 12.39 3.28 2.22
CA LEU A 23 12.15 4.56 1.55
C LEU A 23 11.93 4.40 0.04
N SER A 24 12.65 3.46 -0.61
CA SER A 24 12.50 3.21 -2.05
C SER A 24 11.13 2.66 -2.44
N THR A 25 10.40 2.10 -1.50
CA THR A 25 9.06 1.53 -1.72
C THR A 25 7.96 2.42 -1.17
N SER A 26 8.12 2.96 0.03
CA SER A 26 7.08 3.76 0.69
C SER A 26 6.87 5.12 0.04
N ILE A 27 7.94 5.80 -0.40
CA ILE A 27 7.87 7.10 -1.07
C ILE A 27 7.03 7.04 -2.36
N PRO A 28 7.38 6.18 -3.34
CA PRO A 28 6.57 6.07 -4.56
C PRO A 28 5.13 5.65 -4.29
N LEU A 29 4.92 4.65 -3.42
CA LEU A 29 3.57 4.16 -3.13
C LEU A 29 2.68 5.24 -2.51
N ALA A 30 3.20 6.08 -1.61
CA ALA A 30 2.45 7.17 -1.00
C ALA A 30 1.99 8.17 -2.07
N ILE A 31 2.89 8.62 -2.93
CA ILE A 31 2.56 9.59 -3.98
C ILE A 31 1.58 9.00 -5.00
N LEU A 32 1.76 7.74 -5.40
CA LEU A 32 0.82 7.07 -6.30
C LEU A 32 -0.56 6.91 -5.67
N MET A 33 -0.65 6.57 -4.40
CA MET A 33 -1.92 6.36 -3.72
C MET A 33 -2.80 7.61 -3.72
N PHE A 34 -2.23 8.79 -3.47
CA PHE A 34 -2.97 10.04 -3.35
C PHE A 34 -3.06 10.85 -4.64
N PHE A 35 -2.01 10.84 -5.46
CA PHE A 35 -1.88 11.79 -6.56
C PHE A 35 -1.99 11.16 -7.95
N GLN A 36 -1.90 9.83 -8.10
CA GLN A 36 -1.81 9.19 -9.43
C GLN A 36 -3.02 9.52 -10.32
N LEU A 37 -4.23 9.27 -9.84
CA LEU A 37 -5.43 9.51 -10.64
C LEU A 37 -5.64 11.00 -10.89
N TYR A 38 -5.48 11.83 -9.85
CA TYR A 38 -5.57 13.29 -9.95
C TYR A 38 -4.55 13.87 -10.95
N PHE A 39 -3.30 13.41 -10.89
CA PHE A 39 -2.28 13.85 -11.85
C PHE A 39 -2.67 13.51 -13.29
N LEU A 40 -3.16 12.31 -13.54
CA LEU A 40 -3.56 11.90 -14.90
C LEU A 40 -4.69 12.76 -15.44
N THR A 41 -5.72 13.04 -14.64
CA THR A 41 -6.91 13.76 -15.09
C THR A 41 -6.72 15.28 -15.06
N ASP A 42 -6.21 15.82 -13.97
CA ASP A 42 -6.23 17.27 -13.71
C ASP A 42 -4.92 17.97 -14.11
N VAL A 43 -3.81 17.25 -14.16
CA VAL A 43 -2.50 17.82 -14.52
C VAL A 43 -2.07 17.44 -15.93
N ALA A 44 -2.16 16.14 -16.26
CA ALA A 44 -1.81 15.64 -17.57
C ALA A 44 -2.92 15.87 -18.62
N GLY A 45 -4.15 16.09 -18.17
CA GLY A 45 -5.29 16.35 -19.06
C GLY A 45 -5.83 15.10 -19.73
N LEU A 46 -5.57 13.91 -19.18
CA LEU A 46 -6.09 12.66 -19.70
C LEU A 46 -7.55 12.47 -19.29
N ARG A 47 -8.39 12.02 -20.21
CA ARG A 47 -9.78 11.68 -19.89
C ARG A 47 -9.85 10.65 -18.77
N PRO A 48 -10.79 10.77 -17.81
CA PRO A 48 -10.86 9.88 -16.64
C PRO A 48 -11.02 8.39 -16.99
N ASP A 49 -11.75 8.05 -18.06
CA ASP A 49 -11.90 6.68 -18.54
C ASP A 49 -10.54 6.10 -18.99
N TYR A 50 -9.75 6.84 -19.75
CA TYR A 50 -8.41 6.43 -20.17
C TYR A 50 -7.43 6.36 -19.00
N ALA A 51 -7.53 7.28 -18.03
CA ALA A 51 -6.74 7.24 -16.80
C ALA A 51 -7.03 5.96 -15.99
N GLY A 52 -8.31 5.63 -15.81
CA GLY A 52 -8.73 4.37 -15.18
C GLY A 52 -8.19 3.14 -15.89
N TRP A 53 -8.23 3.10 -17.23
CA TRP A 53 -7.67 1.99 -18.02
C TRP A 53 -6.14 1.90 -17.91
N ALA A 54 -5.42 3.02 -17.93
CA ALA A 54 -3.96 3.03 -17.79
C ALA A 54 -3.53 2.47 -16.42
N ILE A 55 -4.18 2.90 -15.34
CA ILE A 55 -3.95 2.39 -13.98
C ILE A 55 -4.34 0.90 -13.90
N GLY A 56 -5.53 0.54 -14.42
CA GLY A 56 -6.02 -0.83 -14.39
C GLY A 56 -5.08 -1.81 -15.09
N ALA A 57 -4.58 -1.44 -16.28
CA ALA A 57 -3.64 -2.26 -17.04
C ALA A 57 -2.32 -2.51 -16.27
N SER A 58 -1.77 -1.46 -15.64
CA SER A 58 -0.55 -1.61 -14.85
C SER A 58 -0.76 -2.52 -13.62
N ARG A 59 -1.88 -2.37 -12.93
CA ARG A 59 -2.19 -3.21 -11.77
C ARG A 59 -2.44 -4.68 -12.13
N LEU A 60 -3.04 -4.94 -13.30
CA LEU A 60 -3.15 -6.30 -13.83
C LEU A 60 -1.78 -6.88 -14.16
N TRP A 61 -0.89 -6.07 -14.73
CA TRP A 61 0.49 -6.46 -14.96
C TRP A 61 1.22 -6.76 -13.65
N ASP A 62 1.10 -5.91 -12.65
CA ASP A 62 1.72 -6.08 -11.33
C ASP A 62 1.27 -7.38 -10.65
N ALA A 63 0.01 -7.75 -10.78
CA ALA A 63 -0.51 -9.02 -10.27
C ALA A 63 0.14 -10.26 -10.93
N VAL A 64 0.53 -10.18 -12.20
CA VAL A 64 1.25 -11.24 -12.94
C VAL A 64 2.75 -11.17 -12.68
N ASN A 65 3.29 -9.98 -12.59
CA ASN A 65 4.70 -9.66 -12.45
C ASN A 65 5.30 -10.20 -11.13
N ASP A 66 4.59 -10.05 -10.00
CA ASP A 66 5.05 -10.50 -8.69
C ASP A 66 5.37 -12.01 -8.63
N PRO A 67 4.47 -12.92 -9.04
CA PRO A 67 4.78 -14.34 -9.08
C PRO A 67 5.93 -14.68 -10.05
N LEU A 68 5.99 -14.00 -11.20
CA LEU A 68 7.04 -14.21 -12.20
C LEU A 68 8.43 -13.87 -11.63
N PHE A 69 8.57 -12.68 -11.04
CA PHE A 69 9.84 -12.27 -10.45
C PHE A 69 10.18 -13.03 -9.17
N GLY A 70 9.19 -13.46 -8.38
CA GLY A 70 9.40 -14.39 -7.29
C GLY A 70 10.09 -15.68 -7.74
N LEU A 71 9.56 -16.33 -8.77
CA LEU A 71 10.13 -17.55 -9.35
C LEU A 71 11.48 -17.32 -10.05
N MET A 72 11.63 -16.19 -10.73
CA MET A 72 12.88 -15.84 -11.41
C MET A 72 14.00 -15.53 -10.42
N SER A 73 13.69 -14.82 -9.34
CA SER A 73 14.68 -14.45 -8.32
C SER A 73 15.36 -15.66 -7.69
N ASP A 74 14.65 -16.76 -7.53
CA ASP A 74 15.19 -18.00 -6.97
C ASP A 74 16.17 -18.72 -7.93
N ARG A 75 16.10 -18.44 -9.23
CA ARG A 75 16.96 -19.02 -10.26
C ARG A 75 18.19 -18.18 -10.58
N ILE A 76 18.21 -16.93 -10.15
CA ILE A 76 19.33 -16.01 -10.41
C ILE A 76 20.56 -16.46 -9.63
N ARG A 77 21.69 -16.65 -10.34
CA ARG A 77 22.99 -16.96 -9.73
C ARG A 77 24.04 -16.01 -10.30
N THR A 78 24.50 -15.07 -9.48
CA THR A 78 25.51 -14.09 -9.89
C THR A 78 26.64 -13.97 -8.85
N ARG A 79 27.76 -13.39 -9.25
CA ARG A 79 28.87 -13.07 -8.34
C ARG A 79 28.51 -12.05 -7.23
N TRP A 80 27.41 -11.31 -7.42
CA TRP A 80 26.95 -10.32 -6.44
C TRP A 80 25.88 -10.86 -5.49
N GLY A 81 25.54 -12.14 -5.60
CA GLY A 81 24.45 -12.79 -4.89
C GLY A 81 23.22 -12.99 -5.77
N ARG A 82 22.20 -13.66 -5.22
CA ARG A 82 20.94 -13.98 -5.88
C ARG A 82 19.94 -12.81 -5.78
N ARG A 83 19.84 -12.24 -4.59
CA ARG A 83 18.84 -11.21 -4.23
C ARG A 83 19.40 -9.81 -4.30
N ARG A 84 20.67 -9.61 -3.88
CA ARG A 84 21.36 -8.34 -3.93
C ARG A 84 21.46 -7.78 -5.33
N VAL A 85 21.68 -8.63 -6.33
CA VAL A 85 21.74 -8.23 -7.74
C VAL A 85 20.46 -7.53 -8.21
N LEU A 86 19.31 -7.90 -7.66
CA LEU A 86 18.03 -7.26 -7.96
C LEU A 86 18.00 -5.79 -7.48
N LEU A 87 18.59 -5.51 -6.31
CA LEU A 87 18.71 -4.14 -5.81
C LEU A 87 19.63 -3.30 -6.70
N LEU A 88 20.77 -3.86 -7.13
CA LEU A 88 21.74 -3.16 -7.96
C LEU A 88 21.15 -2.76 -9.31
N PHE A 89 20.53 -3.70 -10.01
CA PHE A 89 19.99 -3.46 -11.36
C PHE A 89 18.58 -2.87 -11.36
N GLY A 90 17.80 -3.04 -10.29
CA GLY A 90 16.46 -2.49 -10.17
C GLY A 90 16.42 -1.04 -9.70
N ALA A 91 17.43 -0.56 -8.97
CA ALA A 91 17.44 0.78 -8.38
C ALA A 91 17.28 1.92 -9.42
N VAL A 92 18.09 1.92 -10.47
CA VAL A 92 18.06 2.96 -11.50
C VAL A 92 16.77 2.90 -12.34
N PRO A 93 16.35 1.73 -12.86
CA PRO A 93 15.06 1.61 -13.53
C PRO A 93 13.88 2.07 -12.67
N LEU A 94 13.88 1.76 -11.36
CA LEU A 94 12.83 2.20 -10.43
C LEU A 94 12.72 3.74 -10.39
N GLY A 95 13.83 4.43 -10.17
CA GLY A 95 13.80 5.89 -10.11
C GLY A 95 13.46 6.54 -11.45
N ILE A 96 14.05 6.05 -12.55
CA ILE A 96 13.79 6.62 -13.89
C ILE A 96 12.32 6.39 -14.29
N SER A 97 11.78 5.19 -14.14
CA SER A 97 10.39 4.92 -14.48
C SER A 97 9.42 5.75 -13.63
N PHE A 98 9.73 5.94 -12.34
CA PHE A 98 8.97 6.84 -11.47
C PHE A 98 9.01 8.29 -11.96
N MET A 99 10.17 8.80 -12.37
CA MET A 99 10.28 10.15 -12.94
C MET A 99 9.44 10.31 -14.19
N LEU A 100 9.49 9.34 -15.11
CA LEU A 100 8.74 9.35 -16.36
C LEU A 100 7.22 9.43 -16.15
N MET A 101 6.69 8.83 -15.07
CA MET A 101 5.27 8.85 -14.75
C MET A 101 4.73 10.27 -14.49
N TRP A 102 5.58 11.22 -14.11
CA TRP A 102 5.22 12.61 -13.76
C TRP A 102 5.54 13.62 -14.85
N ILE A 103 5.94 13.15 -16.04
CA ILE A 103 6.16 13.97 -17.22
C ILE A 103 4.91 13.94 -18.09
N VAL A 104 4.52 15.10 -18.62
CA VAL A 104 3.39 15.22 -19.55
C VAL A 104 3.92 15.42 -20.96
N PRO A 105 4.02 14.35 -21.78
CA PRO A 105 4.46 14.48 -23.16
C PRO A 105 3.37 15.11 -24.04
N PRO A 106 3.71 15.73 -25.18
CA PRO A 106 2.78 16.38 -26.06
C PRO A 106 2.06 15.36 -26.99
N PHE A 107 1.39 14.39 -26.39
CA PHE A 107 0.60 13.37 -27.11
C PHE A 107 -0.90 13.68 -27.03
N GLU A 108 -1.64 13.19 -28.02
CA GLU A 108 -3.10 13.15 -27.96
C GLU A 108 -3.59 12.10 -26.97
N GLN A 109 -4.90 12.11 -26.64
CA GLN A 109 -5.51 11.31 -25.59
C GLN A 109 -5.12 9.84 -25.60
N LEU A 110 -5.18 9.19 -26.76
CA LEU A 110 -4.83 7.76 -26.87
C LEU A 110 -3.32 7.52 -26.69
N GLY A 111 -2.49 8.37 -27.31
CA GLY A 111 -1.03 8.30 -27.16
C GLY A 111 -0.60 8.56 -25.72
N LEU A 112 -1.27 9.50 -25.04
CA LEU A 112 -1.04 9.81 -23.62
C LEU A 112 -1.44 8.63 -22.71
N ALA A 113 -2.57 7.97 -23.01
CA ALA A 113 -3.00 6.78 -22.29
C ALA A 113 -1.99 5.61 -22.42
N PHE A 114 -1.49 5.37 -23.64
CA PHE A 114 -0.44 4.36 -23.86
C PHE A 114 0.87 4.70 -23.17
N TYR A 115 1.29 5.98 -23.20
CA TYR A 115 2.48 6.44 -22.51
C TYR A 115 2.40 6.16 -21.02
N TYR A 116 1.29 6.53 -20.36
CA TYR A 116 1.13 6.29 -18.93
C TYR A 116 0.98 4.80 -18.60
N ALA A 117 0.23 4.03 -19.39
CA ALA A 117 0.15 2.58 -19.20
C ALA A 117 1.55 1.93 -19.26
N LEU A 118 2.37 2.33 -20.25
CA LEU A 118 3.73 1.81 -20.40
C LEU A 118 4.64 2.22 -19.24
N THR A 119 4.65 3.50 -18.87
CA THR A 119 5.49 3.98 -17.75
C THR A 119 5.10 3.36 -16.43
N PHE A 120 3.81 3.12 -16.18
CA PHE A 120 3.32 2.40 -15.00
C PHE A 120 3.76 0.94 -15.01
N ILE A 121 3.66 0.24 -16.13
CA ILE A 121 4.15 -1.14 -16.28
C ILE A 121 5.66 -1.22 -16.03
N LEU A 122 6.44 -0.27 -16.56
CA LEU A 122 7.88 -0.21 -16.32
C LEU A 122 8.20 0.05 -14.85
N PHE A 123 7.46 0.97 -14.22
CA PHE A 123 7.61 1.26 -12.80
C PHE A 123 7.27 0.04 -11.95
N ASP A 124 6.10 -0.58 -12.15
CA ASP A 124 5.67 -1.76 -11.38
C ASP A 124 6.66 -2.91 -11.53
N THR A 125 7.23 -3.10 -12.74
CA THR A 125 8.28 -4.11 -12.99
C THR A 125 9.54 -3.81 -12.18
N ALA A 126 10.06 -2.59 -12.24
CA ALA A 126 11.26 -2.19 -11.50
C ALA A 126 11.00 -2.20 -9.98
N PHE A 127 9.82 -1.78 -9.55
CA PHE A 127 9.38 -1.82 -8.16
C PHE A 127 9.37 -3.25 -7.62
N THR A 128 8.77 -4.20 -8.34
CA THR A 128 8.75 -5.62 -7.95
C THR A 128 10.16 -6.18 -7.85
N ILE A 129 11.05 -5.88 -8.79
CA ILE A 129 12.46 -6.31 -8.76
C ILE A 129 13.12 -5.87 -7.45
N VAL A 130 13.03 -4.58 -7.11
CA VAL A 130 13.64 -4.02 -5.89
C VAL A 130 12.95 -4.56 -4.65
N HIS A 131 11.61 -4.60 -4.62
CA HIS A 131 10.82 -5.03 -3.48
C HIS A 131 11.04 -6.51 -3.12
N VAL A 132 11.05 -7.39 -4.12
CA VAL A 132 11.35 -8.82 -3.94
C VAL A 132 12.78 -9.01 -3.45
N GLY A 133 13.76 -8.34 -4.05
CA GLY A 133 15.16 -8.37 -3.62
C GLY A 133 15.32 -7.94 -2.17
N TYR A 134 14.76 -6.79 -1.79
CA TYR A 134 14.87 -6.22 -0.46
C TYR A 134 14.20 -7.07 0.63
N ASN A 135 12.93 -7.46 0.42
CA ASN A 135 12.21 -8.25 1.42
C ASN A 135 12.82 -9.64 1.62
N SER A 136 13.35 -10.23 0.56
CA SER A 136 14.02 -11.53 0.64
C SER A 136 15.35 -11.49 1.39
N LEU A 137 15.98 -10.33 1.53
CA LEU A 137 17.21 -10.17 2.33
C LEU A 137 16.93 -10.05 3.83
N THR A 138 15.73 -9.65 4.25
CA THR A 138 15.40 -9.45 5.67
C THR A 138 15.65 -10.69 6.54
N PRO A 139 15.21 -11.91 6.19
CA PRO A 139 15.51 -13.11 6.96
C PRO A 139 16.98 -13.53 6.89
N GLU A 140 17.75 -13.06 5.90
CA GLU A 140 19.18 -13.36 5.80
C GLU A 140 20.04 -12.48 6.70
N MET A 141 19.53 -11.30 7.10
CA MET A 141 20.23 -10.39 7.99
C MET A 141 20.42 -10.97 9.40
N THR A 142 19.43 -11.71 9.91
CA THR A 142 19.50 -12.34 11.23
C THR A 142 18.56 -13.53 11.33
N SER A 143 19.00 -14.57 12.02
CA SER A 143 18.17 -15.72 12.40
C SER A 143 17.55 -15.55 13.79
N ASP A 144 18.02 -14.57 14.59
CA ASP A 144 17.50 -14.28 15.92
C ASP A 144 16.13 -13.58 15.82
N TYR A 145 15.16 -14.08 16.58
CA TYR A 145 13.79 -13.60 16.57
C TYR A 145 13.66 -12.15 17.05
N ASP A 146 14.33 -11.80 18.14
CA ASP A 146 14.25 -10.46 18.75
C ASP A 146 14.96 -9.42 17.86
N GLU A 147 16.11 -9.79 17.29
CA GLU A 147 16.82 -8.97 16.33
C GLU A 147 16.02 -8.73 15.04
N ARG A 148 15.30 -9.75 14.56
CA ARG A 148 14.41 -9.62 13.40
C ARG A 148 13.23 -8.68 13.70
N SER A 149 12.63 -8.81 14.87
CA SER A 149 11.57 -7.90 15.34
C SER A 149 12.07 -6.47 15.48
N SER A 150 13.26 -6.29 16.04
CA SER A 150 13.92 -4.99 16.12
C SER A 150 14.18 -4.39 14.74
N LEU A 151 14.73 -5.16 13.80
CA LEU A 151 14.99 -4.72 12.43
C LEU A 151 13.72 -4.28 11.72
N ASN A 152 12.64 -5.06 11.83
CA ASN A 152 11.33 -4.70 11.27
C ASN A 152 10.74 -3.42 11.90
N GLY A 153 11.00 -3.19 13.19
CA GLY A 153 10.63 -1.93 13.83
C GLY A 153 11.32 -0.72 13.19
N TYR A 154 12.63 -0.78 12.96
CA TYR A 154 13.35 0.28 12.23
C TYR A 154 12.85 0.46 10.80
N ARG A 155 12.58 -0.63 10.07
CA ARG A 155 12.02 -0.61 8.73
C ARG A 155 10.67 0.14 8.71
N MET A 156 9.80 -0.13 9.68
CA MET A 156 8.51 0.55 9.80
C MET A 156 8.65 2.06 10.02
N VAL A 157 9.59 2.47 10.87
CA VAL A 157 9.90 3.90 11.08
C VAL A 157 10.32 4.56 9.78
N PHE A 158 11.22 3.94 9.00
CA PHE A 158 11.64 4.48 7.70
C PHE A 158 10.51 4.52 6.68
N SER A 159 9.66 3.49 6.63
CA SER A 159 8.49 3.45 5.75
C SER A 159 7.52 4.59 6.05
N ILE A 160 7.18 4.81 7.32
CA ILE A 160 6.30 5.89 7.76
C ILE A 160 6.93 7.26 7.46
N SER A 161 8.22 7.41 7.78
CA SER A 161 8.96 8.66 7.52
C SER A 161 9.03 8.97 6.02
N GLY A 162 9.20 7.94 5.18
CA GLY A 162 9.19 8.09 3.72
C GLY A 162 7.84 8.57 3.19
N THR A 163 6.76 7.95 3.65
CA THR A 163 5.39 8.35 3.30
C THR A 163 5.11 9.81 3.68
N LEU A 164 5.35 10.18 4.93
CA LEU A 164 5.14 11.55 5.39
C LEU A 164 6.06 12.55 4.69
N GLY A 165 7.35 12.20 4.54
CA GLY A 165 8.32 13.05 3.87
C GLY A 165 7.95 13.35 2.41
N ALA A 166 7.40 12.37 1.69
CA ALA A 166 6.93 12.56 0.33
C ALA A 166 5.72 13.53 0.26
N ILE A 167 4.74 13.39 1.17
CA ILE A 167 3.57 14.27 1.22
C ILE A 167 3.97 15.69 1.67
N ILE A 168 4.88 15.81 2.65
CA ILE A 168 5.41 17.11 3.09
C ILE A 168 6.14 17.79 1.93
N LEU A 169 6.98 17.06 1.20
CA LEU A 169 7.69 17.63 0.04
C LEU A 169 6.72 18.14 -1.02
N ALA A 170 5.66 17.36 -1.34
CA ALA A 170 4.62 17.80 -2.27
C ALA A 170 3.93 19.08 -1.80
N THR A 171 3.66 19.20 -0.49
CA THR A 171 3.04 20.37 0.11
C THR A 171 3.97 21.60 0.06
N VAL A 172 5.23 21.42 0.46
CA VAL A 172 6.22 22.52 0.49
C VAL A 172 6.52 23.05 -0.91
N LEU A 173 6.68 22.17 -1.90
CA LEU A 173 6.86 22.57 -3.29
C LEU A 173 5.65 23.33 -3.82
N GLY A 174 4.42 22.92 -3.43
CA GLY A 174 3.19 23.60 -3.78
C GLY A 174 3.07 25.05 -3.26
N TRP A 175 3.79 25.42 -2.19
CA TRP A 175 3.82 26.82 -1.70
C TRP A 175 4.56 27.77 -2.63
N SER A 176 5.55 27.26 -3.39
CA SER A 176 6.44 28.09 -4.19
C SER A 176 6.22 27.95 -5.70
N ILE A 177 5.59 26.87 -6.14
CA ILE A 177 5.42 26.52 -7.54
C ILE A 177 3.95 26.57 -7.91
N THR A 178 3.59 27.57 -8.73
CA THR A 178 2.22 27.79 -9.20
C THR A 178 1.88 26.97 -10.46
N ASP A 179 2.89 26.61 -11.26
CA ASP A 179 2.72 25.72 -12.40
C ASP A 179 2.62 24.26 -11.91
N THR A 180 1.43 23.73 -11.93
CA THR A 180 1.14 22.38 -11.42
C THR A 180 1.88 21.29 -12.20
N ARG A 181 2.10 21.44 -13.51
CA ARG A 181 2.90 20.47 -14.30
C ARG A 181 4.36 20.46 -13.87
N PHE A 182 4.95 21.63 -13.73
CA PHE A 182 6.31 21.78 -13.27
C PHE A 182 6.47 21.26 -11.84
N LEU A 183 5.49 21.51 -10.97
CA LEU A 183 5.44 20.99 -9.60
C LEU A 183 5.54 19.45 -9.59
N TYR A 184 4.66 18.77 -10.33
CA TYR A 184 4.64 17.30 -10.34
C TYR A 184 5.87 16.72 -11.05
N MET A 185 6.38 17.35 -12.10
CA MET A 185 7.62 16.96 -12.74
C MET A 185 8.80 17.05 -11.75
N LEU A 186 8.92 18.15 -11.01
CA LEU A 186 9.99 18.32 -10.01
C LEU A 186 9.83 17.34 -8.85
N LEU A 187 8.60 17.09 -8.39
CA LEU A 187 8.28 16.09 -7.38
C LEU A 187 8.72 14.69 -7.85
N GLY A 188 8.36 14.32 -9.07
CA GLY A 188 8.74 13.05 -9.67
C GLY A 188 10.26 12.88 -9.78
N ILE A 189 10.98 13.89 -10.26
CA ILE A 189 12.44 13.89 -10.36
C ILE A 189 13.09 13.78 -8.97
N SER A 190 12.64 14.59 -8.01
CA SER A 190 13.19 14.59 -6.66
C SER A 190 13.00 13.26 -5.96
N LEU A 191 11.77 12.75 -5.92
CA LEU A 191 11.45 11.51 -5.25
C LEU A 191 11.96 10.28 -6.00
N GLY A 192 11.97 10.30 -7.33
CA GLY A 192 12.60 9.26 -8.14
C GLY A 192 14.11 9.15 -7.87
N THR A 193 14.80 10.28 -7.79
CA THR A 193 16.23 10.32 -7.44
C THR A 193 16.47 9.77 -6.03
N VAL A 194 15.66 10.20 -5.06
CA VAL A 194 15.72 9.69 -3.68
C VAL A 194 15.48 8.18 -3.64
N SER A 195 14.58 7.64 -4.47
CA SER A 195 14.25 6.21 -4.49
C SER A 195 15.35 5.32 -5.07
N ILE A 196 16.30 5.86 -5.83
CA ILE A 196 17.47 5.12 -6.36
C ILE A 196 18.49 4.80 -5.26
N ILE A 197 18.70 5.71 -4.32
CA ILE A 197 19.80 5.63 -3.35
C ILE A 197 19.65 4.48 -2.35
N PRO A 198 18.50 4.26 -1.71
CA PRO A 198 18.35 3.25 -0.67
C PRO A 198 18.64 1.81 -1.12
N PRO A 199 18.15 1.32 -2.27
CA PRO A 199 18.51 -0.03 -2.74
C PRO A 199 20.01 -0.21 -2.93
N LEU A 200 20.73 0.82 -3.41
CA LEU A 200 22.18 0.78 -3.58
C LEU A 200 22.90 0.77 -2.23
N VAL A 201 22.40 1.52 -1.24
CA VAL A 201 22.90 1.46 0.14
C VAL A 201 22.73 0.06 0.72
N VAL A 202 21.53 -0.51 0.62
CA VAL A 202 21.24 -1.88 1.09
C VAL A 202 22.15 -2.89 0.37
N PHE A 203 22.31 -2.78 -0.95
CA PHE A 203 23.24 -3.62 -1.71
C PHE A 203 24.66 -3.55 -1.16
N SER A 204 25.16 -2.37 -0.79
CA SER A 204 26.55 -2.19 -0.35
C SER A 204 26.85 -2.81 1.02
N ILE A 205 25.85 -2.89 1.91
CA ILE A 205 26.04 -3.36 3.29
C ILE A 205 25.64 -4.80 3.54
N THR A 206 24.89 -5.41 2.60
CA THR A 206 24.38 -6.78 2.77
C THR A 206 25.31 -7.81 2.13
N HIS A 207 25.34 -9.01 2.69
CA HIS A 207 26.02 -10.18 2.13
C HIS A 207 25.07 -11.36 2.19
N GLU A 208 24.96 -12.11 1.11
CA GLU A 208 24.12 -13.30 1.05
C GLU A 208 24.93 -14.52 1.47
N LYS A 209 24.26 -15.42 2.21
CA LYS A 209 24.79 -16.76 2.48
C LYS A 209 24.63 -17.63 1.23
N PRO A 210 25.52 -18.64 1.02
CA PRO A 210 25.30 -19.63 -0.02
C PRO A 210 23.91 -20.25 0.12
N ALA A 211 23.17 -20.37 -0.97
CA ALA A 211 21.81 -20.87 -0.94
C ALA A 211 21.81 -22.37 -0.64
N ASP A 212 21.13 -22.76 0.43
CA ASP A 212 20.65 -24.12 0.60
C ASP A 212 19.55 -24.41 -0.42
N GLU A 213 19.50 -25.62 -0.96
CA GLU A 213 18.47 -26.01 -1.91
C GLU A 213 17.10 -26.02 -1.21
N LEU A 214 16.28 -25.03 -1.51
CA LEU A 214 14.89 -25.01 -1.07
C LEU A 214 14.08 -26.04 -1.88
N PRO A 215 13.13 -26.74 -1.26
CA PRO A 215 12.23 -27.63 -1.98
C PRO A 215 11.44 -26.84 -3.04
N PRO A 216 11.13 -27.46 -4.19
CA PRO A 216 10.40 -26.77 -5.26
C PRO A 216 9.04 -26.27 -4.75
N PRO A 217 8.65 -25.03 -5.08
CA PRO A 217 7.35 -24.46 -4.68
C PRO A 217 6.22 -25.26 -5.34
N LEU A 218 5.08 -25.37 -4.65
CA LEU A 218 3.86 -25.97 -5.19
C LEU A 218 3.38 -25.19 -6.43
N PRO A 219 2.72 -25.85 -7.39
CA PRO A 219 2.08 -25.18 -8.52
C PRO A 219 1.12 -24.10 -8.03
N PHE A 220 1.14 -22.93 -8.69
CA PHE A 220 0.35 -21.75 -8.28
C PHE A 220 -1.13 -22.07 -8.02
N MET A 221 -1.78 -22.78 -8.94
CA MET A 221 -3.21 -23.11 -8.83
C MET A 221 -3.52 -24.05 -7.66
N GLU A 222 -2.64 -24.97 -7.36
CA GLU A 222 -2.77 -25.87 -6.22
C GLU A 222 -2.59 -25.13 -4.90
N SER A 223 -1.57 -24.29 -4.81
CA SER A 223 -1.33 -23.42 -3.66
C SER A 223 -2.50 -22.47 -3.42
N LEU A 224 -3.06 -21.85 -4.47
CA LEU A 224 -4.26 -21.00 -4.41
C LEU A 224 -5.47 -21.76 -3.87
N LYS A 225 -5.75 -22.95 -4.42
CA LYS A 225 -6.88 -23.78 -3.99
C LYS A 225 -6.77 -24.18 -2.52
N GLN A 226 -5.58 -24.58 -2.10
CA GLN A 226 -5.32 -24.97 -0.71
C GLN A 226 -5.49 -23.77 0.24
N THR A 227 -4.94 -22.59 -0.11
CA THR A 227 -5.02 -21.37 0.68
C THR A 227 -6.47 -20.88 0.79
N LEU A 228 -7.23 -20.88 -0.33
CA LEU A 228 -8.63 -20.50 -0.34
C LEU A 228 -9.57 -21.54 0.31
N SER A 229 -9.13 -22.78 0.50
CA SER A 229 -9.92 -23.77 1.25
C SER A 229 -9.97 -23.47 2.75
N ASN A 230 -9.02 -22.68 3.26
CA ASN A 230 -8.96 -22.26 4.65
C ASN A 230 -10.05 -21.23 4.96
N HIS A 231 -11.06 -21.59 5.74
CA HIS A 231 -12.19 -20.71 6.07
C HIS A 231 -11.77 -19.43 6.84
N PRO A 232 -10.95 -19.50 7.92
CA PRO A 232 -10.39 -18.31 8.57
C PRO A 232 -9.69 -17.36 7.60
N PHE A 233 -8.91 -17.88 6.66
CA PHE A 233 -8.24 -17.05 5.66
C PHE A 233 -9.22 -16.28 4.79
N ARG A 234 -10.27 -16.92 4.30
CA ARG A 234 -11.30 -16.23 3.50
C ARG A 234 -11.95 -15.07 4.24
N MET A 235 -12.16 -15.23 5.56
CA MET A 235 -12.73 -14.16 6.39
C MET A 235 -11.75 -13.00 6.55
N VAL A 236 -10.48 -13.28 6.89
CA VAL A 236 -9.43 -12.25 6.97
C VAL A 236 -9.21 -11.59 5.62
N MET A 237 -9.20 -12.36 4.56
CA MET A 237 -9.03 -11.82 3.20
C MET A 237 -10.19 -10.89 2.82
N GLY A 238 -11.45 -11.28 3.10
CA GLY A 238 -12.62 -10.44 2.83
C GLY A 238 -12.55 -9.09 3.57
N LEU A 239 -12.32 -9.12 4.89
CA LEU A 239 -12.21 -7.88 5.66
C LEU A 239 -11.00 -7.01 5.24
N TYR A 240 -9.87 -7.63 4.93
CA TYR A 240 -8.67 -6.92 4.48
C TYR A 240 -8.87 -6.24 3.13
N LEU A 241 -9.35 -6.98 2.13
CA LEU A 241 -9.58 -6.44 0.78
C LEU A 241 -10.55 -5.26 0.81
N LEU A 242 -11.66 -5.40 1.53
CA LEU A 242 -12.68 -4.36 1.59
C LEU A 242 -12.21 -3.12 2.33
N SER A 243 -11.49 -3.28 3.45
CA SER A 243 -10.94 -2.14 4.19
C SER A 243 -9.79 -1.45 3.45
N TRP A 244 -8.91 -2.22 2.79
CA TRP A 244 -7.84 -1.65 1.98
C TRP A 244 -8.36 -0.93 0.73
N THR A 245 -9.36 -1.51 0.06
CA THR A 245 -10.04 -0.87 -1.08
C THR A 245 -10.68 0.44 -0.65
N THR A 246 -11.30 0.48 0.53
CA THR A 246 -11.83 1.72 1.14
C THR A 246 -10.74 2.78 1.29
N ALA A 247 -9.60 2.42 1.89
CA ALA A 247 -8.47 3.34 2.06
C ALA A 247 -7.95 3.86 0.70
N SER A 248 -7.85 2.97 -0.30
CA SER A 248 -7.38 3.32 -1.64
C SER A 248 -8.32 4.28 -2.37
N ILE A 249 -9.64 4.03 -2.29
CA ILE A 249 -10.65 4.94 -2.87
C ILE A 249 -10.60 6.29 -2.17
N GLN A 250 -10.57 6.30 -0.84
CA GLN A 250 -10.55 7.53 -0.06
C GLN A 250 -9.30 8.37 -0.39
N ALA A 251 -8.13 7.75 -0.45
CA ALA A 251 -6.89 8.43 -0.82
C ALA A 251 -6.98 9.07 -2.21
N ALA A 252 -7.48 8.33 -3.21
CA ALA A 252 -7.58 8.81 -4.58
C ALA A 252 -8.61 9.93 -4.76
N VAL A 253 -9.75 9.88 -4.03
CA VAL A 253 -10.83 10.85 -4.19
C VAL A 253 -10.67 12.11 -3.33
N LEU A 254 -9.81 12.06 -2.29
CA LEU A 254 -9.68 13.13 -1.31
C LEU A 254 -9.33 14.50 -1.93
N ILE A 255 -8.41 14.49 -2.91
CA ILE A 255 -7.99 15.71 -3.60
C ILE A 255 -9.13 16.26 -4.47
N TYR A 256 -9.88 15.41 -5.15
CA TYR A 256 -11.06 15.85 -5.91
C TYR A 256 -12.14 16.44 -4.99
N PHE A 257 -12.36 15.82 -3.83
CA PHE A 257 -13.31 16.33 -2.84
C PHE A 257 -12.90 17.72 -2.32
N ALA A 258 -11.61 17.91 -1.99
CA ALA A 258 -11.09 19.20 -1.57
C ALA A 258 -11.22 20.27 -2.67
N ASN A 259 -10.86 19.93 -3.90
CA ASN A 259 -10.84 20.87 -5.02
C ASN A 259 -12.23 21.26 -5.51
N TYR A 260 -13.13 20.29 -5.68
CA TYR A 260 -14.39 20.50 -6.41
C TYR A 260 -15.62 20.60 -5.52
N HIS A 261 -15.64 19.88 -4.38
CA HIS A 261 -16.74 19.98 -3.43
C HIS A 261 -16.48 21.07 -2.38
N MET A 262 -15.34 21.00 -1.68
CA MET A 262 -14.99 22.01 -0.65
C MET A 262 -14.47 23.31 -1.25
N ARG A 263 -14.03 23.32 -2.51
CA ARG A 263 -13.49 24.48 -3.24
C ARG A 263 -12.27 25.12 -2.55
N VAL A 264 -11.40 24.28 -1.98
CA VAL A 264 -10.18 24.70 -1.28
C VAL A 264 -8.94 23.98 -1.83
N PRO A 265 -8.58 24.21 -3.12
CA PRO A 265 -7.49 23.47 -3.76
C PRO A 265 -6.15 23.64 -3.04
N ASP A 266 -5.87 24.81 -2.51
CA ASP A 266 -4.64 25.09 -1.75
C ASP A 266 -4.54 24.27 -0.45
N GLN A 267 -5.63 23.66 -0.02
CA GLN A 267 -5.69 22.89 1.23
C GLN A 267 -5.80 21.38 1.01
N ALA A 268 -5.85 20.90 -0.22
CA ALA A 268 -6.00 19.48 -0.53
C ALA A 268 -4.93 18.60 0.13
N ASN A 269 -3.67 19.03 0.06
CA ASN A 269 -2.55 18.29 0.67
C ASN A 269 -2.61 18.27 2.21
N TYR A 270 -3.16 19.31 2.83
CA TYR A 270 -3.32 19.33 4.29
C TYR A 270 -4.36 18.32 4.77
N PHE A 271 -5.43 18.07 4.01
CA PHE A 271 -6.37 16.99 4.34
C PHE A 271 -5.67 15.63 4.35
N VAL A 272 -4.79 15.36 3.37
CA VAL A 272 -3.98 14.13 3.32
C VAL A 272 -3.06 14.05 4.54
N LEU A 273 -2.33 15.13 4.85
CA LEU A 273 -1.43 15.18 6.00
C LEU A 273 -2.17 14.95 7.33
N VAL A 274 -3.35 15.54 7.49
CA VAL A 274 -4.15 15.39 8.71
C VAL A 274 -4.69 13.96 8.83
N ALA A 275 -5.21 13.38 7.76
CA ALA A 275 -5.74 12.01 7.78
C ALA A 275 -4.64 10.97 8.06
N GLU A 276 -3.53 11.01 7.31
CA GLU A 276 -2.42 10.07 7.49
C GLU A 276 -1.64 10.35 8.80
N GLY A 277 -1.41 11.60 9.12
CA GLY A 277 -0.73 11.98 10.37
C GLY A 277 -1.51 11.52 11.60
N SER A 278 -2.83 11.71 11.62
CA SER A 278 -3.67 11.20 12.69
C SER A 278 -3.73 9.67 12.72
N ALA A 279 -3.74 9.00 11.56
CA ALA A 279 -3.67 7.54 11.50
C ALA A 279 -2.43 7.00 12.24
N ILE A 280 -1.27 7.61 12.02
CA ILE A 280 -0.04 7.22 12.74
C ILE A 280 -0.19 7.40 14.25
N LEU A 281 -0.79 8.52 14.69
CA LEU A 281 -1.02 8.77 16.13
C LEU A 281 -2.01 7.76 16.72
N PHE A 282 -2.97 7.26 15.94
CA PHE A 282 -3.93 6.26 16.40
C PHE A 282 -3.40 4.81 16.37
N ILE A 283 -2.30 4.49 15.67
CA ILE A 283 -1.74 3.13 15.64
C ILE A 283 -1.51 2.55 17.06
N PRO A 284 -0.84 3.24 17.99
CA PRO A 284 -0.64 2.71 19.34
C PRO A 284 -1.95 2.45 20.07
N LEU A 285 -2.96 3.30 19.88
CA LEU A 285 -4.28 3.14 20.46
C LEU A 285 -4.99 1.90 19.88
N ILE A 286 -4.95 1.70 18.58
CA ILE A 286 -5.54 0.51 17.92
C ILE A 286 -4.85 -0.78 18.40
N VAL A 287 -3.52 -0.79 18.50
CA VAL A 287 -2.77 -1.92 19.05
C VAL A 287 -3.23 -2.24 20.47
N LYS A 288 -3.36 -1.22 21.34
CA LYS A 288 -3.83 -1.39 22.72
C LYS A 288 -5.28 -1.91 22.76
N ILE A 289 -6.17 -1.37 21.94
CA ILE A 289 -7.56 -1.85 21.82
C ILE A 289 -7.59 -3.32 21.37
N SER A 290 -6.79 -3.69 20.38
CA SER A 290 -6.69 -5.06 19.86
C SER A 290 -6.18 -6.05 20.91
N GLN A 291 -5.27 -5.61 21.78
CA GLN A 291 -4.77 -6.41 22.91
C GLN A 291 -5.82 -6.61 24.01
N HIS A 292 -6.72 -5.66 24.24
CA HIS A 292 -7.72 -5.74 25.31
C HIS A 292 -9.04 -6.35 24.84
N LEU A 293 -9.55 -5.94 23.68
CA LEU A 293 -10.87 -6.36 23.19
C LEU A 293 -10.85 -7.61 22.29
N ASP A 294 -9.72 -8.05 21.77
CA ASP A 294 -9.54 -8.99 20.67
C ASP A 294 -9.47 -8.29 19.30
N LYS A 295 -8.67 -8.87 18.37
CA LYS A 295 -8.45 -8.34 17.01
C LYS A 295 -9.75 -8.16 16.24
N ARG A 296 -10.64 -9.14 16.32
CA ARG A 296 -11.98 -9.12 15.70
C ARG A 296 -12.79 -7.91 16.15
N ARG A 297 -12.91 -7.71 17.47
CA ARG A 297 -13.70 -6.60 18.04
C ARG A 297 -13.04 -5.25 17.76
N ALA A 298 -11.73 -5.18 17.84
CA ALA A 298 -10.96 -3.98 17.50
C ALA A 298 -11.23 -3.54 16.05
N PHE A 299 -11.22 -4.49 15.10
CA PHE A 299 -11.55 -4.22 13.71
C PHE A 299 -12.98 -3.70 13.54
N ILE A 300 -13.96 -4.35 14.18
CA ILE A 300 -15.38 -3.93 14.10
C ILE A 300 -15.58 -2.51 14.64
N VAL A 301 -15.00 -2.19 15.80
CA VAL A 301 -15.12 -0.84 16.40
C VAL A 301 -14.48 0.21 15.50
N GLY A 302 -13.25 -0.05 15.01
CA GLY A 302 -12.56 0.89 14.14
C GLY A 302 -13.26 1.09 12.80
N SER A 303 -13.78 0.02 12.20
CA SER A 303 -14.51 0.09 10.93
C SER A 303 -15.86 0.80 11.06
N ILE A 304 -16.62 0.55 12.12
CA ILE A 304 -17.91 1.24 12.35
C ILE A 304 -17.70 2.72 12.59
N SER A 305 -16.71 3.10 13.41
CA SER A 305 -16.38 4.51 13.60
C SER A 305 -15.97 5.19 12.29
N TRP A 306 -15.22 4.50 11.43
CA TRP A 306 -14.85 5.03 10.12
C TRP A 306 -16.06 5.17 9.18
N VAL A 307 -17.00 4.21 9.16
CA VAL A 307 -18.27 4.33 8.42
C VAL A 307 -19.00 5.62 8.79
N VAL A 308 -19.14 5.91 10.09
CA VAL A 308 -19.81 7.14 10.56
C VAL A 308 -19.10 8.38 10.07
N VAL A 309 -17.76 8.40 10.15
CA VAL A 309 -16.93 9.54 9.68
C VAL A 309 -17.07 9.73 8.17
N LEU A 310 -17.01 8.66 7.38
CA LEU A 310 -17.13 8.71 5.91
C LEU A 310 -18.49 9.25 5.45
N LEU A 311 -19.57 8.79 6.09
CA LEU A 311 -20.91 9.31 5.82
C LEU A 311 -21.02 10.79 6.23
N GLY A 312 -20.38 11.17 7.35
CA GLY A 312 -20.27 12.57 7.79
C GLY A 312 -19.54 13.44 6.76
N ILE A 313 -18.40 12.98 6.24
CA ILE A 313 -17.64 13.70 5.19
C ILE A 313 -18.49 13.86 3.93
N SER A 314 -19.18 12.83 3.49
CA SER A 314 -20.03 12.88 2.29
C SER A 314 -21.21 13.85 2.42
N ALA A 315 -21.76 13.97 3.62
CA ALA A 315 -22.88 14.87 3.92
C ALA A 315 -22.45 16.32 4.19
N LEU A 316 -21.15 16.58 4.31
CA LEU A 316 -20.61 17.87 4.74
C LEU A 316 -20.92 18.98 3.72
N PRO A 317 -21.45 20.15 4.16
CA PRO A 317 -21.54 21.35 3.33
C PRO A 317 -20.14 21.90 2.97
N SER A 318 -20.03 22.53 1.81
CA SER A 318 -18.75 23.03 1.28
C SER A 318 -18.11 24.17 2.08
N ASP A 319 -18.87 24.84 2.94
CA ASP A 319 -18.42 25.96 3.78
C ASP A 319 -17.90 25.53 5.17
N GLN A 320 -18.03 24.24 5.53
CA GLN A 320 -17.68 23.70 6.85
C GLN A 320 -16.23 23.19 6.92
N LEU A 321 -15.26 24.06 6.65
CA LEU A 321 -13.84 23.67 6.55
C LEU A 321 -13.28 23.08 7.85
N VAL A 322 -13.60 23.68 9.01
CA VAL A 322 -13.12 23.19 10.32
C VAL A 322 -13.64 21.80 10.60
N LEU A 323 -14.93 21.56 10.30
CA LEU A 323 -15.52 20.23 10.49
C LEU A 323 -14.90 19.20 9.53
N ALA A 324 -14.54 19.60 8.30
CA ALA A 324 -13.82 18.75 7.36
C ALA A 324 -12.47 18.27 7.94
N TYR A 325 -11.69 19.15 8.57
CA TYR A 325 -10.44 18.80 9.22
C TYR A 325 -10.65 17.87 10.44
N ILE A 326 -11.67 18.12 11.24
CA ILE A 326 -12.02 17.26 12.37
C ILE A 326 -12.36 15.85 11.86
N LEU A 327 -13.20 15.75 10.83
CA LEU A 327 -13.57 14.47 10.24
C LEU A 327 -12.38 13.77 9.56
N ALA A 328 -11.50 14.51 8.89
CA ALA A 328 -10.25 13.96 8.34
C ALA A 328 -9.35 13.39 9.44
N ALA A 329 -9.21 14.08 10.58
CA ALA A 329 -8.46 13.57 11.72
C ALA A 329 -9.12 12.32 12.34
N LEU A 330 -10.43 12.29 12.46
CA LEU A 330 -11.17 11.12 12.97
C LEU A 330 -11.10 9.93 12.00
N ALA A 331 -11.04 10.17 10.68
CA ALA A 331 -10.84 9.12 9.68
C ALA A 331 -9.54 8.35 9.91
N GLY A 332 -8.50 9.00 10.45
CA GLY A 332 -7.23 8.35 10.78
C GLY A 332 -7.37 7.18 11.76
N PHE A 333 -8.36 7.18 12.65
CA PHE A 333 -8.64 6.03 13.51
C PHE A 333 -9.07 4.79 12.71
N GLY A 334 -9.92 4.99 11.70
CA GLY A 334 -10.33 3.93 10.78
C GLY A 334 -9.19 3.47 9.87
N ILE A 335 -8.41 4.40 9.32
CA ILE A 335 -7.23 4.13 8.49
C ILE A 335 -6.21 3.30 9.28
N ALA A 336 -5.89 3.69 10.51
CA ALA A 336 -5.01 2.93 11.40
C ALA A 336 -5.53 1.50 11.66
N THR A 337 -6.84 1.34 11.81
CA THR A 337 -7.47 0.03 11.96
C THR A 337 -7.25 -0.85 10.74
N ALA A 338 -7.47 -0.32 9.52
CA ALA A 338 -7.28 -1.05 8.26
C ALA A 338 -5.81 -1.43 8.01
N TYR A 339 -4.87 -0.60 8.47
CA TYR A 339 -3.44 -0.88 8.31
C TYR A 339 -2.91 -1.93 9.29
N VAL A 340 -3.41 -1.95 10.52
CA VAL A 340 -2.82 -2.77 11.60
C VAL A 340 -3.54 -4.09 11.79
N VAL A 341 -4.88 -4.05 11.92
CA VAL A 341 -5.62 -5.22 12.44
C VAL A 341 -5.63 -6.38 11.47
N PRO A 342 -5.96 -6.21 10.16
CA PRO A 342 -6.00 -7.33 9.22
C PRO A 342 -4.65 -8.05 9.10
N TRP A 343 -3.56 -7.28 9.01
CA TRP A 343 -2.21 -7.85 8.93
C TRP A 343 -1.80 -8.61 10.20
N SER A 344 -2.28 -8.19 11.37
CA SER A 344 -2.06 -8.90 12.62
C SER A 344 -2.84 -10.23 12.72
N MET A 345 -3.90 -10.40 11.90
CA MET A 345 -4.72 -11.62 11.89
C MET A 345 -4.17 -12.70 10.93
N VAL A 346 -3.34 -12.33 9.95
CA VAL A 346 -2.79 -13.29 8.98
C VAL A 346 -1.93 -14.36 9.65
N PRO A 347 -0.98 -14.05 10.57
CA PRO A 347 -0.23 -15.06 11.31
C PRO A 347 -1.11 -16.07 12.04
N ASP A 348 -2.18 -15.62 12.71
CA ASP A 348 -3.11 -16.49 13.44
C ASP A 348 -3.74 -17.55 12.50
N VAL A 349 -4.02 -17.15 11.26
CA VAL A 349 -4.57 -18.04 10.23
C VAL A 349 -3.53 -19.05 9.75
N VAL A 350 -2.26 -18.63 9.63
CA VAL A 350 -1.13 -19.51 9.25
C VAL A 350 -0.93 -20.58 10.32
N GLU A 351 -0.89 -20.20 11.59
CA GLU A 351 -0.75 -21.13 12.71
C GLU A 351 -1.94 -22.10 12.83
N TYR A 352 -3.16 -21.61 12.61
CA TYR A 352 -4.35 -22.45 12.53
C TYR A 352 -4.27 -23.49 11.41
N ASP A 353 -3.77 -23.09 10.24
CA ASP A 353 -3.55 -23.99 9.10
C ASP A 353 -2.45 -25.03 9.40
N GLU A 354 -1.37 -24.62 10.04
CA GLU A 354 -0.26 -25.47 10.42
C GLU A 354 -0.69 -26.61 11.36
N VAL A 355 -1.51 -26.33 12.36
CA VAL A 355 -2.11 -27.37 13.21
C VAL A 355 -2.92 -28.36 12.41
N ARG A 356 -3.62 -27.92 11.36
CA ARG A 356 -4.54 -28.73 10.57
C ARG A 356 -3.85 -29.51 9.44
N SER A 357 -2.90 -28.88 8.75
CA SER A 357 -2.23 -29.44 7.57
C SER A 357 -0.89 -30.09 7.88
N GLY A 358 -0.29 -29.78 9.04
CA GLY A 358 1.08 -30.21 9.37
C GLY A 358 2.16 -29.46 8.58
N GLN A 359 1.80 -28.43 7.83
CA GLN A 359 2.72 -27.66 6.98
C GLN A 359 2.61 -26.17 7.24
N ARG A 360 3.73 -25.49 7.45
CA ARG A 360 3.78 -24.02 7.58
C ARG A 360 3.91 -23.37 6.20
N ARG A 361 2.82 -22.79 5.70
CA ARG A 361 2.70 -22.21 4.35
C ARG A 361 2.57 -20.69 4.36
N GLU A 362 3.28 -20.03 5.25
CA GLU A 362 3.21 -18.60 5.50
C GLU A 362 3.35 -17.77 4.21
N GLY A 363 4.36 -18.07 3.38
CA GLY A 363 4.61 -17.37 2.12
C GLY A 363 3.42 -17.34 1.16
N SER A 364 2.67 -18.45 1.06
CA SER A 364 1.48 -18.53 0.20
C SER A 364 0.36 -17.60 0.67
N TYR A 365 0.13 -17.53 1.98
CA TYR A 365 -0.92 -16.67 2.56
C TYR A 365 -0.65 -15.19 2.31
N TYR A 366 0.58 -14.74 2.53
CA TYR A 366 0.96 -13.34 2.26
C TYR A 366 0.98 -13.02 0.76
N ALA A 367 1.44 -13.93 -0.09
CA ALA A 367 1.46 -13.73 -1.54
C ALA A 367 0.05 -13.55 -2.10
N PHE A 368 -0.91 -14.41 -1.69
CA PHE A 368 -2.29 -14.27 -2.15
C PHE A 368 -2.99 -13.05 -1.55
N ALA A 369 -2.67 -12.68 -0.30
CA ALA A 369 -3.18 -11.44 0.29
C ALA A 369 -2.77 -10.22 -0.55
N SER A 370 -1.49 -10.11 -0.90
CA SER A 370 -0.97 -9.03 -1.75
C SER A 370 -1.56 -9.07 -3.17
N PHE A 371 -1.66 -10.24 -3.77
CA PHE A 371 -2.25 -10.41 -5.11
C PHE A 371 -3.69 -9.87 -5.19
N PHE A 372 -4.55 -10.33 -4.28
CA PHE A 372 -5.94 -9.89 -4.25
C PHE A 372 -6.10 -8.42 -3.87
N GLN A 373 -5.24 -7.90 -2.99
CA GLN A 373 -5.20 -6.47 -2.65
C GLN A 373 -4.95 -5.60 -3.88
N LYS A 374 -3.94 -5.94 -4.68
CA LYS A 374 -3.60 -5.22 -5.91
C LYS A 374 -4.76 -5.24 -6.91
N LEU A 375 -5.38 -6.40 -7.09
CA LEU A 375 -6.53 -6.56 -8.00
C LEU A 375 -7.74 -5.74 -7.53
N ALA A 376 -8.04 -5.73 -6.24
CA ALA A 376 -9.15 -4.95 -5.67
C ALA A 376 -8.90 -3.44 -5.80
N THR A 377 -7.67 -2.97 -5.54
CA THR A 377 -7.28 -1.58 -5.75
C THR A 377 -7.40 -1.18 -7.23
N ALA A 378 -6.97 -2.05 -8.15
CA ALA A 378 -7.10 -1.83 -9.59
C ALA A 378 -8.57 -1.62 -10.00
N ALA A 379 -9.45 -2.53 -9.56
CA ALA A 379 -10.88 -2.46 -9.87
C ALA A 379 -11.51 -1.17 -9.29
N ALA A 380 -11.10 -0.76 -8.10
CA ALA A 380 -11.61 0.44 -7.44
C ALA A 380 -11.21 1.73 -8.17
N LEU A 381 -9.94 1.88 -8.53
CA LEU A 381 -9.44 3.07 -9.24
C LEU A 381 -9.94 3.13 -10.68
N TRP A 382 -10.00 1.97 -11.36
CA TRP A 382 -10.64 1.88 -12.67
C TRP A 382 -12.11 2.28 -12.60
N GLY A 383 -12.87 1.74 -11.64
CA GLY A 383 -14.29 2.07 -11.44
C GLY A 383 -14.51 3.55 -11.14
N MET A 384 -13.64 4.17 -10.33
CA MET A 384 -13.68 5.62 -10.07
C MET A 384 -13.44 6.43 -11.36
N GLY A 385 -12.44 6.06 -12.18
CA GLY A 385 -12.19 6.72 -13.46
C GLY A 385 -13.39 6.64 -14.41
N GLN A 386 -14.03 5.44 -14.51
CA GLN A 386 -15.23 5.27 -15.32
C GLN A 386 -16.43 6.09 -14.78
N ALA A 387 -16.61 6.15 -13.47
CA ALA A 387 -17.68 6.92 -12.85
C ALA A 387 -17.53 8.43 -13.10
N LEU A 388 -16.31 8.96 -12.98
CA LEU A 388 -16.02 10.37 -13.31
C LEU A 388 -16.29 10.65 -14.79
N ALA A 389 -15.85 9.77 -15.70
CA ALA A 389 -16.11 9.94 -17.13
C ALA A 389 -17.62 9.90 -17.45
N PHE A 390 -18.36 8.93 -16.88
CA PHE A 390 -19.79 8.76 -17.09
C PHE A 390 -20.62 9.94 -16.58
N THR A 391 -20.18 10.59 -15.50
CA THR A 391 -20.83 11.76 -14.90
C THR A 391 -20.43 13.10 -15.56
N GLY A 392 -19.71 13.04 -16.68
CA GLY A 392 -19.32 14.23 -17.45
C GLY A 392 -18.26 15.09 -16.78
N TYR A 393 -17.37 14.49 -15.99
CA TYR A 393 -16.27 15.20 -15.37
C TYR A 393 -15.46 15.99 -16.40
N ILE A 394 -15.28 17.27 -16.14
CA ILE A 394 -14.56 18.20 -17.03
C ILE A 394 -13.09 18.24 -16.59
N THR A 395 -12.22 17.70 -17.42
CA THR A 395 -10.77 17.77 -17.23
C THR A 395 -10.31 19.22 -17.28
N PRO A 396 -9.56 19.71 -16.27
CA PRO A 396 -9.08 21.08 -16.25
C PRO A 396 -8.24 21.43 -17.47
N PRO A 397 -8.32 22.69 -17.94
CA PRO A 397 -7.40 23.18 -18.98
C PRO A 397 -5.97 23.21 -18.42
N LEU A 398 -4.98 23.15 -19.33
CA LEU A 398 -3.55 23.11 -18.98
C LEU A 398 -3.07 24.35 -18.19
N SER A 399 -3.79 25.46 -18.30
CA SER A 399 -3.54 26.71 -17.58
C SER A 399 -4.87 27.41 -17.32
N GLY A 400 -5.03 27.94 -16.12
CA GLY A 400 -6.23 28.64 -15.70
C GLY A 400 -6.86 28.09 -14.41
N PRO A 401 -7.96 28.68 -13.97
CA PRO A 401 -8.68 28.22 -12.78
C PRO A 401 -9.32 26.84 -13.00
N LEU A 402 -9.55 26.11 -11.92
CA LEU A 402 -10.28 24.84 -11.97
C LEU A 402 -11.69 25.07 -12.54
N PRO A 403 -12.15 24.24 -13.49
CA PRO A 403 -13.48 24.38 -14.08
C PRO A 403 -14.57 24.07 -13.07
N ALA A 404 -15.70 24.72 -13.21
CA ALA A 404 -16.91 24.30 -12.50
C ALA A 404 -17.35 22.93 -13.01
N GLN A 405 -17.43 21.95 -12.11
CA GLN A 405 -17.84 20.59 -12.47
C GLN A 405 -19.36 20.46 -12.54
N PRO A 406 -19.89 19.57 -13.42
CA PRO A 406 -21.29 19.18 -13.39
C PRO A 406 -21.70 18.64 -12.02
N GLN A 407 -22.96 18.87 -11.65
CA GLN A 407 -23.48 18.43 -10.35
C GLN A 407 -23.41 16.90 -10.19
N GLU A 408 -23.56 16.17 -11.29
CA GLU A 408 -23.44 14.72 -11.34
C GLU A 408 -22.01 14.27 -10.99
N ALA A 409 -20.99 14.96 -11.49
CA ALA A 409 -19.59 14.67 -11.17
C ALA A 409 -19.25 14.98 -9.70
N ILE A 410 -19.76 16.10 -9.16
CA ILE A 410 -19.62 16.43 -7.73
C ILE A 410 -20.31 15.37 -6.87
N THR A 411 -21.50 14.92 -7.29
CA THR A 411 -22.24 13.86 -6.60
C THR A 411 -21.46 12.54 -6.64
N ALA A 412 -20.85 12.17 -7.77
CA ALA A 412 -20.00 11.00 -7.86
C ALA A 412 -18.81 11.10 -6.88
N ILE A 413 -18.11 12.23 -6.84
CA ILE A 413 -17.02 12.47 -5.89
C ILE A 413 -17.51 12.27 -4.44
N ARG A 414 -18.68 12.80 -4.07
CA ARG A 414 -19.27 12.62 -2.74
C ARG A 414 -19.66 11.17 -2.46
N ILE A 415 -20.11 10.42 -3.45
CA ILE A 415 -20.44 8.99 -3.30
C ILE A 415 -19.16 8.17 -3.11
N PHE A 416 -18.09 8.51 -3.81
CA PHE A 416 -16.80 7.82 -3.68
C PHE A 416 -16.03 8.20 -2.42
N ILE A 417 -16.23 9.38 -1.82
CA ILE A 417 -15.58 9.72 -0.54
C ILE A 417 -16.30 9.08 0.66
N GLY A 418 -17.60 8.79 0.58
CA GLY A 418 -18.41 8.35 1.70
C GLY A 418 -19.21 7.07 1.47
N PRO A 419 -20.35 7.08 0.76
CA PRO A 419 -21.28 5.94 0.67
C PRO A 419 -20.66 4.63 0.18
N ILE A 420 -19.86 4.66 -0.91
CA ILE A 420 -19.21 3.45 -1.43
C ILE A 420 -18.21 2.88 -0.41
N PRO A 421 -17.21 3.66 0.10
CA PRO A 421 -16.33 3.20 1.16
C PRO A 421 -17.05 2.71 2.41
N ALA A 422 -18.11 3.40 2.85
CA ALA A 422 -18.93 2.99 3.99
C ALA A 422 -19.59 1.64 3.78
N LEU A 423 -20.13 1.39 2.57
CA LEU A 423 -20.70 0.08 2.20
C LEU A 423 -19.64 -1.03 2.21
N LEU A 424 -18.43 -0.77 1.66
CA LEU A 424 -17.35 -1.73 1.67
C LEU A 424 -16.91 -2.07 3.11
N LEU A 425 -16.80 -1.07 3.98
CA LEU A 425 -16.48 -1.31 5.40
C LEU A 425 -17.58 -2.04 6.13
N PHE A 426 -18.83 -1.74 5.85
CA PHE A 426 -19.96 -2.50 6.42
C PHE A 426 -19.89 -3.98 6.04
N LEU A 427 -19.61 -4.27 4.77
CA LEU A 427 -19.37 -5.65 4.32
C LEU A 427 -18.12 -6.26 5.00
N ALA A 428 -17.04 -5.49 5.19
CA ALA A 428 -15.86 -5.94 5.91
C ALA A 428 -16.18 -6.32 7.37
N VAL A 429 -17.06 -5.57 8.03
CA VAL A 429 -17.55 -5.90 9.38
C VAL A 429 -18.28 -7.23 9.41
N LEU A 430 -19.06 -7.56 8.37
CA LEU A 430 -19.73 -8.87 8.28
C LEU A 430 -18.72 -10.02 8.17
N PHE A 431 -17.64 -9.85 7.41
CA PHE A 431 -16.52 -10.82 7.38
C PHE A 431 -15.84 -10.94 8.74
N ALA A 432 -15.56 -9.81 9.39
CA ALA A 432 -14.99 -9.81 10.73
C ALA A 432 -15.88 -10.52 11.74
N TRP A 433 -17.19 -10.30 11.65
CA TRP A 433 -18.15 -10.96 12.53
C TRP A 433 -18.16 -12.48 12.37
N LYS A 434 -17.94 -13.00 11.16
CA LYS A 434 -17.85 -14.43 10.86
C LYS A 434 -16.45 -15.02 11.09
N TYR A 435 -15.46 -14.21 11.45
CA TYR A 435 -14.09 -14.68 11.71
C TYR A 435 -14.06 -15.57 12.96
N PRO A 436 -13.59 -16.84 12.84
CA PRO A 436 -13.77 -17.82 13.91
C PRO A 436 -12.65 -17.81 14.97
N ILE A 437 -11.47 -17.24 14.66
CA ILE A 437 -10.34 -17.29 15.58
C ILE A 437 -10.48 -16.18 16.62
N THR A 438 -10.78 -16.57 17.85
CA THR A 438 -10.78 -15.71 19.04
C THR A 438 -9.43 -15.83 19.77
N ARG A 439 -9.20 -14.96 20.73
CA ARG A 439 -7.99 -15.04 21.57
C ARG A 439 -7.83 -16.40 22.26
N GLU A 440 -8.91 -16.96 22.76
CA GLU A 440 -8.92 -18.26 23.45
C GLU A 440 -8.60 -19.40 22.47
N SER A 441 -9.24 -19.39 21.29
CA SER A 441 -8.99 -20.42 20.26
C SER A 441 -7.57 -20.34 19.69
N HIS A 442 -7.02 -19.12 19.58
CA HIS A 442 -5.64 -18.92 19.16
C HIS A 442 -4.63 -19.46 20.19
N GLN A 443 -4.86 -19.22 21.48
CA GLN A 443 -4.03 -19.79 22.54
C GLN A 443 -4.05 -21.32 22.53
N ALA A 444 -5.23 -21.92 22.32
CA ALA A 444 -5.36 -23.37 22.17
C ALA A 444 -4.61 -23.92 20.94
N THR A 445 -4.57 -23.11 19.83
CA THR A 445 -3.79 -23.46 18.63
C THR A 445 -2.30 -23.47 18.94
N LEU A 446 -1.78 -22.47 19.64
CA LEU A 446 -0.36 -22.39 20.04
C LEU A 446 0.04 -23.52 20.97
N GLN A 447 -0.82 -23.92 21.93
CA GLN A 447 -0.58 -25.06 22.80
C GLN A 447 -0.41 -26.37 22.01
N LYS A 448 -1.31 -26.62 21.02
CA LYS A 448 -1.22 -27.79 20.15
C LYS A 448 0.05 -27.83 19.29
N LEU A 449 0.53 -26.66 18.84
CA LEU A 449 1.80 -26.58 18.12
C LEU A 449 2.98 -26.91 19.04
N ALA A 450 3.01 -26.35 20.24
CA ALA A 450 4.05 -26.64 21.22
C ALA A 450 4.10 -28.14 21.63
N GLU A 451 2.92 -28.79 21.77
CA GLU A 451 2.82 -30.22 22.04
C GLU A 451 3.34 -31.12 20.89
N ARG A 452 3.35 -30.63 19.65
CA ARG A 452 3.90 -31.35 18.49
C ARG A 452 5.40 -31.21 18.32
N GLU A 453 5.97 -30.14 18.85
CA GLU A 453 7.40 -29.86 18.81
C GLU A 453 8.16 -30.49 20.00
N ALA A 454 7.43 -30.86 21.06
CA ALA A 454 7.93 -31.55 22.25
C ALA A 454 7.95 -33.09 22.05
#